data_635cc6704f2c78659acdab6f55ed2a1f
#
_entry.id   635cc6704f2c78659acdab6f55ed2a1f
#
_cell.length_a   1.000
_cell.length_b   1.000
_cell.length_c   1.000
_cell.angle_alpha   90.00
_cell.angle_beta   90.00
_cell.angle_gamma   90.00
#
_symmetry.space_group_name_H-M   'P 1'
#
loop_
_entity.id
_entity.type
_entity.pdbx_description
1 polymer ?
#
loop_
_entity_poly.entity_id
_entity_poly.type
_entity_poly.pdbx_seq_one_letter_code
_entity_poly.pdbx_strand_id
1 'polypeptide(L)'
;SIRAAALACGGDWHDLGGGLSAGSEDSVSLQPLARIDDAAERAWAAEWAAGILVKEGAAIDPTAKEHIWSALTSLASSPPGERTLTGLAVLLQSTALKQALQPYCVGGPFGRLLDAEEEHLGSSNFQAFETEGLIGAGAATAVLTYLFHRLEQRLDGRPTLLVIDEGWLVLDDPAFARQLREWLKTLRKKNASVVFATQSLSDIDDSPIAPAIVESCPTRIFLPNERAIEPQITAIYRRFGLNDRQIEIIARATPKRDYYCQSRRGNRLFELGLGPIGLALCAASSKTDHAAIERILAEHGPDGFLRGWLIENGIEWAADLIPDLANLEFS
;
A
#
# COMPACT_ATOMS: atom_id res chain seq x y z
N SER A 1 -5.06 9.79 8.01
CA SER A 1 -3.68 9.47 7.62
C SER A 1 -3.00 8.62 8.69
N ILE A 2 -2.29 7.59 8.30
CA ILE A 2 -1.52 6.69 9.20
C ILE A 2 -0.13 7.25 9.54
N ARG A 3 0.23 8.42 8.99
CA ARG A 3 1.58 9.00 9.09
C ARG A 3 2.05 9.19 10.54
N ALA A 4 1.22 9.84 11.37
CA ALA A 4 1.56 10.05 12.77
C ALA A 4 1.81 8.74 13.53
N ALA A 5 0.98 7.70 13.27
CA ALA A 5 1.15 6.39 13.89
C ALA A 5 2.44 5.68 13.40
N ALA A 6 2.74 5.77 12.10
CA ALA A 6 3.97 5.19 11.54
C ALA A 6 5.21 5.81 12.19
N LEU A 7 5.31 7.13 12.18
CA LEU A 7 6.43 7.87 12.78
C LEU A 7 6.55 7.63 14.29
N ALA A 8 5.43 7.62 15.01
CA ALA A 8 5.42 7.35 16.45
C ALA A 8 5.88 5.93 16.82
N CYS A 9 5.77 4.98 15.90
CA CYS A 9 6.26 3.61 16.07
C CYS A 9 7.69 3.42 15.52
N GLY A 10 8.41 4.49 15.16
CA GLY A 10 9.72 4.41 14.53
C GLY A 10 9.67 3.76 13.15
N GLY A 11 8.54 3.90 12.46
CA GLY A 11 8.29 3.34 11.14
C GLY A 11 8.60 4.31 10.02
N ASP A 12 8.63 3.77 8.79
CA ASP A 12 8.79 4.55 7.57
C ASP A 12 7.41 4.93 7.02
N TRP A 13 7.25 6.19 6.63
CA TRP A 13 6.08 6.66 5.90
C TRP A 13 6.51 7.14 4.51
N HIS A 14 5.78 6.68 3.49
CA HIS A 14 6.10 6.89 2.10
C HIS A 14 4.93 7.53 1.37
N ASP A 15 5.12 8.74 0.82
CA ASP A 15 4.16 9.39 -0.07
C ASP A 15 4.44 9.02 -1.52
N LEU A 16 3.69 8.05 -2.04
CA LEU A 16 3.82 7.62 -3.43
C LEU A 16 3.24 8.65 -4.42
N GLY A 17 2.25 9.41 -3.98
CA GLY A 17 1.66 10.49 -4.78
C GLY A 17 2.57 11.71 -4.88
N GLY A 18 3.27 12.04 -3.80
CA GLY A 18 4.27 13.11 -3.76
C GLY A 18 5.43 12.87 -4.71
N GLY A 19 5.79 11.62 -4.95
CA GLY A 19 6.81 11.25 -5.94
C GLY A 19 6.44 11.64 -7.40
N LEU A 20 5.16 11.86 -7.69
CA LEU A 20 4.68 12.37 -8.99
C LEU A 20 4.66 13.90 -9.07
N SER A 21 4.74 14.60 -7.93
CA SER A 21 4.67 16.06 -7.84
C SER A 21 6.06 16.68 -7.67
N ALA A 22 6.32 17.81 -8.28
CA ALA A 22 7.59 18.50 -8.10
C ALA A 22 7.67 19.17 -6.72
N GLY A 23 8.66 18.82 -5.89
CA GLY A 23 9.08 19.66 -4.77
C GLY A 23 9.16 19.07 -3.36
N SER A 24 8.93 17.78 -3.12
CA SER A 24 9.19 17.19 -1.80
C SER A 24 10.57 16.53 -1.77
N GLU A 25 11.44 16.94 -0.83
CA GLU A 25 12.75 16.31 -0.59
C GLU A 25 12.60 14.86 -0.08
N ASP A 26 11.45 14.50 0.51
CA ASP A 26 11.11 13.18 1.01
C ASP A 26 10.39 12.29 -0.02
N SER A 27 10.52 12.58 -1.32
CA SER A 27 9.83 11.79 -2.34
C SER A 27 10.40 10.38 -2.45
N VAL A 28 9.52 9.39 -2.34
CA VAL A 28 9.84 7.99 -2.61
C VAL A 28 10.38 7.84 -4.02
N SER A 29 11.49 7.14 -4.14
CA SER A 29 12.04 6.75 -5.43
C SER A 29 12.25 5.24 -5.47
N LEU A 30 11.78 4.62 -6.55
CA LEU A 30 11.78 3.18 -6.75
C LEU A 30 12.71 2.81 -7.89
N GLN A 31 13.44 1.71 -7.72
CA GLN A 31 14.32 1.14 -8.74
C GLN A 31 13.93 -0.30 -9.06
N PRO A 32 12.86 -0.52 -9.86
CA PRO A 32 12.32 -1.84 -10.11
C PRO A 32 13.28 -2.82 -10.78
N LEU A 33 14.30 -2.31 -11.47
CA LEU A 33 15.29 -3.11 -12.21
C LEU A 33 16.61 -3.30 -11.45
N ALA A 34 16.74 -2.84 -10.21
CA ALA A 34 17.98 -2.87 -9.44
C ALA A 34 18.63 -4.26 -9.40
N ARG A 35 17.84 -5.33 -9.32
CA ARG A 35 18.29 -6.70 -9.03
C ARG A 35 18.12 -7.67 -10.19
N ILE A 36 18.05 -7.18 -11.42
CA ILE A 36 17.88 -8.02 -12.62
C ILE A 36 19.12 -8.89 -12.97
N ASP A 37 20.22 -8.75 -12.25
CA ASP A 37 21.32 -9.72 -12.26
C ASP A 37 20.88 -11.10 -11.74
N ASP A 38 19.94 -11.15 -10.78
CA ASP A 38 19.27 -12.40 -10.43
C ASP A 38 18.31 -12.85 -11.55
N ALA A 39 18.31 -14.13 -11.86
CA ALA A 39 17.51 -14.69 -12.95
C ALA A 39 16.00 -14.64 -12.67
N ALA A 40 15.57 -14.81 -11.40
CA ALA A 40 14.17 -14.78 -11.01
C ALA A 40 13.65 -13.33 -11.04
N GLU A 41 14.46 -12.38 -10.54
CA GLU A 41 14.14 -10.95 -10.59
C GLU A 41 14.05 -10.44 -12.04
N ARG A 42 14.97 -10.88 -12.90
CA ARG A 42 14.92 -10.53 -14.33
C ARG A 42 13.70 -11.09 -15.04
N ALA A 43 13.29 -12.33 -14.71
CA ALA A 43 12.07 -12.91 -15.25
C ALA A 43 10.82 -12.15 -14.80
N TRP A 44 10.74 -11.79 -13.52
CA TRP A 44 9.69 -10.94 -12.99
C TRP A 44 9.67 -9.57 -13.67
N ALA A 45 10.83 -8.91 -13.80
CA ALA A 45 10.97 -7.60 -14.43
C ALA A 45 10.52 -7.62 -15.91
N ALA A 46 10.76 -8.72 -16.64
CA ALA A 46 10.30 -8.88 -18.02
C ALA A 46 8.76 -8.89 -18.13
N GLU A 47 8.08 -9.64 -17.24
CA GLU A 47 6.62 -9.67 -17.22
C GLU A 47 6.04 -8.34 -16.72
N TRP A 48 6.64 -7.71 -15.73
CA TRP A 48 6.24 -6.40 -15.22
C TRP A 48 6.38 -5.30 -16.29
N ALA A 49 7.52 -5.23 -16.98
CA ALA A 49 7.75 -4.29 -18.07
C ALA A 49 6.77 -4.54 -19.24
N ALA A 50 6.52 -5.79 -19.60
CA ALA A 50 5.53 -6.14 -20.62
C ALA A 50 4.13 -5.65 -20.24
N GLY A 51 3.74 -5.77 -18.95
CA GLY A 51 2.47 -5.25 -18.43
C GLY A 51 2.34 -3.74 -18.59
N ILE A 52 3.39 -2.98 -18.27
CA ILE A 52 3.46 -1.53 -18.49
C ILE A 52 3.27 -1.20 -19.97
N LEU A 53 4.02 -1.86 -20.85
CA LEU A 53 3.99 -1.61 -22.29
C LEU A 53 2.61 -1.91 -22.90
N VAL A 54 1.94 -2.97 -22.45
CA VAL A 54 0.55 -3.27 -22.86
C VAL A 54 -0.40 -2.15 -22.45
N LYS A 55 -0.25 -1.63 -21.24
CA LYS A 55 -1.09 -0.53 -20.74
C LYS A 55 -0.92 0.74 -21.57
N GLU A 56 0.29 0.99 -22.07
CA GLU A 56 0.61 2.10 -22.97
C GLU A 56 0.29 1.79 -24.46
N GLY A 57 -0.43 0.70 -24.72
CA GLY A 57 -0.93 0.36 -26.04
C GLY A 57 0.05 -0.38 -26.94
N ALA A 58 1.21 -0.83 -26.42
CA ALA A 58 2.13 -1.64 -27.22
C ALA A 58 1.63 -3.08 -27.37
N ALA A 59 1.78 -3.63 -28.57
CA ALA A 59 1.52 -5.05 -28.82
C ALA A 59 2.71 -5.89 -28.31
N ILE A 60 2.43 -6.86 -27.43
CA ILE A 60 3.43 -7.76 -26.87
C ILE A 60 3.31 -9.14 -27.55
N ASP A 61 3.85 -9.24 -28.74
CA ASP A 61 4.03 -10.50 -29.48
C ASP A 61 5.32 -11.24 -29.02
N PRO A 62 5.60 -12.45 -29.53
CA PRO A 62 6.82 -13.19 -29.20
C PRO A 62 8.11 -12.40 -29.48
N THR A 63 8.16 -11.59 -30.53
CA THR A 63 9.33 -10.76 -30.87
C THR A 63 9.53 -9.64 -29.88
N ALA A 64 8.43 -8.97 -29.46
CA ALA A 64 8.49 -7.96 -28.40
C ALA A 64 9.01 -8.53 -27.09
N LYS A 65 8.57 -9.75 -26.69
CA LYS A 65 9.08 -10.44 -25.50
C LYS A 65 10.57 -10.76 -25.59
N GLU A 66 11.03 -11.17 -26.76
CA GLU A 66 12.46 -11.42 -27.00
C GLU A 66 13.29 -10.14 -26.89
N HIS A 67 12.80 -9.01 -27.46
CA HIS A 67 13.46 -7.71 -27.34
C HIS A 67 13.55 -7.26 -25.87
N ILE A 68 12.47 -7.38 -25.09
CA ILE A 68 12.46 -7.03 -23.65
C ILE A 68 13.46 -7.90 -22.90
N TRP A 69 13.44 -9.22 -23.11
CA TRP A 69 14.32 -10.15 -22.43
C TRP A 69 15.80 -9.91 -22.77
N SER A 70 16.12 -9.69 -24.05
CA SER A 70 17.46 -9.39 -24.50
C SER A 70 17.99 -8.08 -23.93
N ALA A 71 17.16 -7.03 -23.92
CA ALA A 71 17.52 -5.74 -23.35
C ALA A 71 17.77 -5.84 -21.82
N LEU A 72 16.89 -6.53 -21.07
CA LEU A 72 17.06 -6.77 -19.63
C LEU A 72 18.31 -7.61 -19.34
N THR A 73 18.60 -8.61 -20.18
CA THR A 73 19.81 -9.43 -20.02
C THR A 73 21.08 -8.62 -20.24
N SER A 74 21.07 -7.72 -21.21
CA SER A 74 22.20 -6.80 -21.43
C SER A 74 22.34 -5.80 -20.29
N LEU A 75 21.23 -5.22 -19.82
CA LEU A 75 21.19 -4.26 -18.72
C LEU A 75 21.65 -4.88 -17.39
N ALA A 76 21.43 -6.16 -17.18
CA ALA A 76 21.86 -6.88 -15.97
C ALA A 76 23.39 -6.87 -15.78
N SER A 77 24.16 -6.65 -16.85
CA SER A 77 25.62 -6.53 -16.80
C SER A 77 26.10 -5.12 -16.44
N SER A 78 25.21 -4.12 -16.41
CA SER A 78 25.52 -2.75 -16.01
C SER A 78 25.62 -2.62 -14.49
N PRO A 79 26.30 -1.58 -13.99
CA PRO A 79 26.27 -1.21 -12.57
C PRO A 79 24.85 -1.05 -12.05
N PRO A 80 24.56 -1.33 -10.76
CA PRO A 80 23.21 -1.23 -10.20
C PRO A 80 22.52 0.10 -10.46
N GLY A 81 23.20 1.25 -10.34
CA GLY A 81 22.61 2.57 -10.58
C GLY A 81 22.19 2.83 -12.03
N GLU A 82 22.71 2.06 -12.99
CA GLU A 82 22.32 2.17 -14.40
C GLU A 82 21.13 1.25 -14.76
N ARG A 83 20.74 0.35 -13.86
CA ARG A 83 19.62 -0.60 -14.08
C ARG A 83 18.28 0.09 -13.88
N THR A 84 17.99 1.04 -14.75
CA THR A 84 16.82 1.91 -14.72
C THR A 84 15.91 1.64 -15.93
N LEU A 85 14.69 2.19 -15.93
CA LEU A 85 13.81 2.11 -17.10
C LEU A 85 14.34 2.89 -18.28
N THR A 86 15.04 4.01 -18.04
CA THR A 86 15.78 4.74 -19.07
C THR A 86 16.89 3.85 -19.66
N GLY A 87 17.66 3.16 -18.81
CA GLY A 87 18.66 2.18 -19.27
C GLY A 87 18.05 1.08 -20.13
N LEU A 88 16.89 0.55 -19.71
CA LEU A 88 16.13 -0.43 -20.52
C LEU A 88 15.70 0.16 -21.84
N ALA A 89 15.12 1.38 -21.87
CA ALA A 89 14.66 2.05 -23.10
C ALA A 89 15.79 2.24 -24.11
N VAL A 90 17.01 2.54 -23.66
CA VAL A 90 18.17 2.66 -24.54
C VAL A 90 18.48 1.34 -25.25
N LEU A 91 18.39 0.21 -24.55
CA LEU A 91 18.76 -1.11 -25.05
C LEU A 91 17.65 -1.81 -25.87
N LEU A 92 16.39 -1.38 -25.74
CA LEU A 92 15.28 -1.89 -26.56
C LEU A 92 15.57 -1.61 -28.03
N GLN A 93 15.31 -2.58 -28.92
CA GLN A 93 15.48 -2.41 -30.38
C GLN A 93 14.26 -1.82 -31.06
N SER A 94 13.06 -2.06 -30.52
CA SER A 94 11.79 -1.59 -31.07
C SER A 94 11.50 -0.14 -30.70
N THR A 95 11.31 0.72 -31.68
CA THR A 95 10.89 2.12 -31.47
C THR A 95 9.54 2.21 -30.77
N ALA A 96 8.60 1.32 -31.10
CA ALA A 96 7.28 1.30 -30.47
C ALA A 96 7.37 0.99 -28.97
N LEU A 97 8.19 0.01 -28.59
CA LEU A 97 8.41 -0.31 -27.17
C LEU A 97 9.11 0.83 -26.44
N LYS A 98 10.09 1.50 -27.08
CA LYS A 98 10.75 2.69 -26.49
C LYS A 98 9.74 3.80 -26.21
N GLN A 99 8.88 4.12 -27.19
CA GLN A 99 7.86 5.15 -27.04
C GLN A 99 6.85 4.84 -25.95
N ALA A 100 6.41 3.59 -25.85
CA ALA A 100 5.49 3.14 -24.81
C ALA A 100 6.14 3.18 -23.40
N LEU A 101 7.46 2.99 -23.28
CA LEU A 101 8.17 3.08 -22.00
C LEU A 101 8.49 4.52 -21.58
N GLN A 102 8.50 5.47 -22.51
CA GLN A 102 8.92 6.85 -22.29
C GLN A 102 8.26 7.55 -21.08
N PRO A 103 6.95 7.37 -20.79
CA PRO A 103 6.32 8.00 -19.64
C PRO A 103 6.95 7.61 -18.28
N TYR A 104 7.62 6.46 -18.21
CA TYR A 104 8.23 5.89 -17.01
C TYR A 104 9.74 6.15 -16.92
N CYS A 105 10.34 6.74 -17.94
CA CYS A 105 11.76 7.10 -18.00
C CYS A 105 12.02 8.49 -17.41
N VAL A 106 13.29 8.82 -17.22
CA VAL A 106 13.74 10.17 -16.82
C VAL A 106 13.12 11.22 -17.74
N GLY A 107 12.55 12.27 -17.14
CA GLY A 107 11.81 13.33 -17.85
C GLY A 107 10.37 13.00 -18.20
N GLY A 108 9.94 11.74 -18.04
CA GLY A 108 8.53 11.35 -18.14
C GLY A 108 7.76 11.63 -16.84
N PRO A 109 6.42 11.63 -16.89
CA PRO A 109 5.58 11.98 -15.73
C PRO A 109 5.75 11.02 -14.54
N PHE A 110 6.18 9.77 -14.77
CA PHE A 110 6.33 8.74 -13.74
C PHE A 110 7.79 8.39 -13.45
N GLY A 111 8.75 8.97 -14.19
CA GLY A 111 10.17 8.65 -14.07
C GLY A 111 10.74 8.99 -12.70
N ARG A 112 10.32 10.09 -12.07
CA ARG A 112 10.78 10.43 -10.72
C ARG A 112 10.50 9.34 -9.69
N LEU A 113 9.37 8.64 -9.82
CA LEU A 113 8.96 7.59 -8.90
C LEU A 113 9.57 6.23 -9.26
N LEU A 114 9.71 5.89 -10.55
CA LEU A 114 9.98 4.52 -10.99
C LEU A 114 11.36 4.34 -11.69
N ASP A 115 12.09 5.42 -11.93
CA ASP A 115 13.35 5.39 -12.72
C ASP A 115 14.54 5.93 -11.91
N ALA A 116 14.60 5.57 -10.64
CA ALA A 116 15.68 5.98 -9.77
C ALA A 116 16.95 5.16 -9.99
N GLU A 117 18.10 5.78 -9.73
CA GLU A 117 19.41 5.11 -9.70
C GLU A 117 19.65 4.34 -8.40
N GLU A 118 18.89 4.70 -7.34
CA GLU A 118 18.90 4.07 -6.03
C GLU A 118 17.50 4.06 -5.44
N GLU A 119 17.14 2.93 -4.79
CA GLU A 119 15.83 2.76 -4.16
C GLU A 119 15.79 3.36 -2.76
N HIS A 120 14.84 4.24 -2.52
CA HIS A 120 14.60 4.84 -1.20
C HIS A 120 13.29 4.28 -0.60
N LEU A 121 13.26 2.97 -0.37
CA LEU A 121 12.26 2.31 0.49
C LEU A 121 12.94 1.97 1.82
N GLY A 122 12.44 2.52 2.89
CA GLY A 122 12.92 2.25 4.24
C GLY A 122 12.91 0.76 4.59
N SER A 123 13.60 0.40 5.65
CA SER A 123 13.77 -0.99 6.10
C SER A 123 13.08 -1.29 7.43
N SER A 124 12.36 -0.33 8.03
CA SER A 124 11.71 -0.50 9.32
C SER A 124 10.65 -1.61 9.30
N ASN A 125 10.33 -2.12 10.49
CA ASN A 125 9.31 -3.16 10.66
C ASN A 125 7.88 -2.62 10.48
N PHE A 126 7.68 -1.32 10.58
CA PHE A 126 6.41 -0.66 10.31
C PHE A 126 6.60 0.23 9.08
N GLN A 127 5.87 -0.07 8.00
CA GLN A 127 5.90 0.73 6.78
C GLN A 127 4.48 1.14 6.39
N ALA A 128 4.31 2.40 6.08
CA ALA A 128 3.05 2.96 5.61
C ALA A 128 3.24 3.64 4.25
N PHE A 129 2.32 3.38 3.33
CA PHE A 129 2.35 3.91 1.97
C PHE A 129 1.09 4.74 1.72
N GLU A 130 1.26 6.03 1.51
CA GLU A 130 0.17 6.92 1.10
C GLU A 130 0.00 6.82 -0.42
N THR A 131 -1.20 6.48 -0.85
CA THR A 131 -1.51 6.21 -2.27
C THR A 131 -2.46 7.22 -2.90
N GLU A 132 -2.94 8.22 -2.15
CA GLU A 132 -3.97 9.16 -2.62
C GLU A 132 -3.58 9.84 -3.94
N GLY A 133 -2.37 10.37 -4.05
CA GLY A 133 -1.89 11.01 -5.27
C GLY A 133 -1.57 10.04 -6.42
N LEU A 134 -1.52 8.72 -6.13
CA LEU A 134 -1.30 7.68 -7.14
C LEU A 134 -2.62 7.23 -7.79
N ILE A 135 -3.75 7.43 -7.09
CA ILE A 135 -5.09 7.04 -7.54
C ILE A 135 -5.42 7.79 -8.84
N GLY A 136 -5.81 7.03 -9.88
CA GLY A 136 -6.11 7.61 -11.20
C GLY A 136 -4.89 7.98 -12.04
N ALA A 137 -3.68 7.92 -11.47
CA ALA A 137 -2.45 8.07 -12.26
C ALA A 137 -2.19 6.82 -13.12
N GLY A 138 -1.70 7.02 -14.33
CA GLY A 138 -1.37 5.92 -15.24
C GLY A 138 -0.39 4.90 -14.66
N ALA A 139 0.47 5.32 -13.73
CA ALA A 139 1.48 4.47 -13.09
C ALA A 139 0.97 3.61 -11.92
N ALA A 140 -0.26 3.78 -11.44
CA ALA A 140 -0.75 3.12 -10.22
C ALA A 140 -0.51 1.60 -10.23
N THR A 141 -0.91 0.93 -11.30
CA THR A 141 -0.71 -0.53 -11.43
C THR A 141 0.77 -0.92 -11.40
N ALA A 142 1.62 -0.18 -12.12
CA ALA A 142 3.05 -0.46 -12.17
C ALA A 142 3.71 -0.33 -10.79
N VAL A 143 3.39 0.75 -10.06
CA VAL A 143 3.89 1.04 -8.72
C VAL A 143 3.40 -0.01 -7.72
N LEU A 144 2.09 -0.27 -7.68
CA LEU A 144 1.52 -1.23 -6.74
C LEU A 144 2.04 -2.65 -7.01
N THR A 145 2.14 -3.09 -8.27
CA THR A 145 2.70 -4.41 -8.61
C THR A 145 4.14 -4.53 -8.14
N TYR A 146 4.94 -3.48 -8.31
CA TYR A 146 6.32 -3.46 -7.81
C TYR A 146 6.38 -3.51 -6.28
N LEU A 147 5.61 -2.66 -5.59
CA LEU A 147 5.56 -2.66 -4.12
C LEU A 147 5.17 -4.03 -3.55
N PHE A 148 4.16 -4.67 -4.14
CA PHE A 148 3.73 -5.99 -3.71
C PHE A 148 4.81 -7.04 -3.92
N HIS A 149 5.54 -6.98 -5.04
CA HIS A 149 6.70 -7.84 -5.26
C HIS A 149 7.78 -7.63 -4.19
N ARG A 150 8.08 -6.37 -3.84
CA ARG A 150 9.03 -6.02 -2.78
C ARG A 150 8.58 -6.49 -1.40
N LEU A 151 7.31 -6.31 -1.08
CA LEU A 151 6.73 -6.79 0.17
C LEU A 151 6.80 -8.33 0.26
N GLU A 152 6.48 -9.02 -0.83
CA GLU A 152 6.54 -10.49 -0.85
C GLU A 152 7.94 -11.03 -0.56
N GLN A 153 8.98 -10.36 -1.02
CA GLN A 153 10.38 -10.71 -0.76
C GLN A 153 10.79 -10.50 0.71
N ARG A 154 10.10 -9.61 1.43
CA ARG A 154 10.34 -9.37 2.87
C ARG A 154 9.64 -10.36 3.78
N LEU A 155 8.74 -11.20 3.23
CA LEU A 155 8.02 -12.21 4.00
C LEU A 155 8.92 -13.42 4.24
N ASP A 156 9.72 -13.36 5.28
CA ASP A 156 10.73 -14.34 5.69
C ASP A 156 10.23 -15.37 6.72
N GLY A 157 8.92 -15.36 7.02
CA GLY A 157 8.28 -16.24 8.02
C GLY A 157 8.05 -15.57 9.38
N ARG A 158 8.54 -14.36 9.61
CA ARG A 158 8.14 -13.55 10.77
C ARG A 158 6.65 -13.19 10.68
N PRO A 159 5.93 -13.11 11.82
CA PRO A 159 4.54 -12.66 11.82
C PRO A 159 4.44 -11.29 11.15
N THR A 160 3.66 -11.21 10.08
CA THR A 160 3.49 -9.99 9.31
C THR A 160 2.01 -9.67 9.16
N LEU A 161 1.63 -8.40 9.34
CA LEU A 161 0.30 -7.88 9.09
C LEU A 161 0.35 -6.92 7.90
N LEU A 162 -0.41 -7.22 6.86
CA LEU A 162 -0.61 -6.34 5.71
C LEU A 162 -2.00 -5.71 5.85
N VAL A 163 -2.05 -4.38 5.87
CA VAL A 163 -3.32 -3.64 5.89
C VAL A 163 -3.48 -2.97 4.53
N ILE A 164 -4.55 -3.29 3.83
CA ILE A 164 -4.94 -2.69 2.55
C ILE A 164 -6.21 -1.89 2.82
N ASP A 165 -6.05 -0.59 2.94
CA ASP A 165 -7.17 0.34 3.03
C ASP A 165 -7.57 0.80 1.63
N GLU A 166 -8.80 1.22 1.44
CA GLU A 166 -9.38 1.56 0.13
C GLU A 166 -9.18 0.43 -0.91
N GLY A 167 -9.41 -0.82 -0.48
CA GLY A 167 -9.09 -2.01 -1.25
C GLY A 167 -9.79 -2.12 -2.60
N TRP A 168 -10.87 -1.35 -2.85
CA TRP A 168 -11.53 -1.28 -4.15
C TRP A 168 -10.57 -0.80 -5.26
N LEU A 169 -9.62 0.08 -4.96
CA LEU A 169 -8.62 0.59 -5.91
C LEU A 169 -7.80 -0.51 -6.57
N VAL A 170 -7.51 -1.56 -5.80
CA VAL A 170 -6.72 -2.69 -6.27
C VAL A 170 -7.59 -3.75 -6.94
N LEU A 171 -8.90 -3.73 -6.74
CA LEU A 171 -9.84 -4.67 -7.34
C LEU A 171 -10.23 -4.30 -8.76
N ASP A 172 -10.15 -3.02 -9.13
CA ASP A 172 -10.49 -2.51 -10.45
C ASP A 172 -9.47 -2.92 -11.54
N ASP A 173 -8.22 -3.21 -11.13
CA ASP A 173 -7.21 -3.71 -12.05
C ASP A 173 -7.21 -5.25 -12.10
N PRO A 174 -7.53 -5.89 -13.26
CA PRO A 174 -7.63 -7.35 -13.35
C PRO A 174 -6.31 -8.09 -13.09
N ALA A 175 -5.16 -7.48 -13.39
CA ALA A 175 -3.86 -8.08 -13.14
C ALA A 175 -3.56 -8.09 -11.65
N PHE A 176 -3.82 -6.96 -10.99
CA PHE A 176 -3.63 -6.84 -9.56
C PHE A 176 -4.63 -7.69 -8.77
N ALA A 177 -5.90 -7.70 -9.14
CA ALA A 177 -6.91 -8.56 -8.53
C ALA A 177 -6.51 -10.05 -8.57
N ARG A 178 -5.93 -10.49 -9.68
CA ARG A 178 -5.38 -11.85 -9.82
C ARG A 178 -4.23 -12.11 -8.85
N GLN A 179 -3.29 -11.17 -8.73
CA GLN A 179 -2.16 -11.28 -7.81
C GLN A 179 -2.64 -11.31 -6.35
N LEU A 180 -3.57 -10.43 -5.97
CA LEU A 180 -4.18 -10.43 -4.64
C LEU A 180 -4.87 -11.77 -4.34
N ARG A 181 -5.58 -12.34 -5.30
CA ARG A 181 -6.21 -13.67 -5.16
C ARG A 181 -5.17 -14.77 -4.85
N GLU A 182 -4.05 -14.77 -5.54
CA GLU A 182 -2.98 -15.76 -5.28
C GLU A 182 -2.31 -15.49 -3.91
N TRP A 183 -2.14 -14.24 -3.54
CA TRP A 183 -1.64 -13.87 -2.22
C TRP A 183 -2.54 -14.35 -1.08
N LEU A 184 -3.83 -14.11 -1.15
CA LEU A 184 -4.79 -14.57 -0.13
C LEU A 184 -4.69 -16.08 0.13
N LYS A 185 -4.28 -16.88 -0.88
CA LYS A 185 -4.06 -18.32 -0.74
C LYS A 185 -2.70 -18.68 -0.15
N THR A 186 -1.67 -17.90 -0.42
CA THR A 186 -0.27 -18.25 -0.15
C THR A 186 0.32 -17.58 1.08
N LEU A 187 -0.13 -16.37 1.46
CA LEU A 187 0.41 -15.58 2.56
C LEU A 187 0.37 -16.30 3.90
N ARG A 188 -0.63 -17.14 4.14
CA ARG A 188 -0.69 -17.98 5.35
C ARG A 188 0.56 -18.85 5.51
N LYS A 189 1.13 -19.37 4.42
CA LYS A 189 2.35 -20.20 4.45
C LYS A 189 3.58 -19.37 4.81
N LYS A 190 3.53 -18.06 4.61
CA LYS A 190 4.58 -17.10 4.92
C LYS A 190 4.36 -16.41 6.28
N ASN A 191 3.43 -16.92 7.12
CA ASN A 191 3.04 -16.32 8.40
C ASN A 191 2.56 -14.87 8.29
N ALA A 192 1.91 -14.54 7.17
CA ALA A 192 1.38 -13.22 6.92
C ALA A 192 -0.16 -13.22 6.96
N SER A 193 -0.73 -12.19 7.57
CA SER A 193 -2.17 -11.93 7.65
C SER A 193 -2.52 -10.67 6.88
N VAL A 194 -3.71 -10.65 6.27
CA VAL A 194 -4.21 -9.48 5.54
C VAL A 194 -5.45 -8.92 6.22
N VAL A 195 -5.47 -7.63 6.43
CA VAL A 195 -6.67 -6.83 6.72
C VAL A 195 -7.01 -6.06 5.45
N PHE A 196 -8.19 -6.31 4.92
CA PHE A 196 -8.69 -5.65 3.72
C PHE A 196 -9.88 -4.78 4.10
N ALA A 197 -9.79 -3.48 3.87
CA ALA A 197 -10.84 -2.52 4.18
C ALA A 197 -11.37 -1.87 2.89
N THR A 198 -12.67 -1.61 2.87
CA THR A 198 -13.35 -0.87 1.79
C THR A 198 -14.54 -0.12 2.35
N GLN A 199 -14.94 0.94 1.70
CA GLN A 199 -16.08 1.76 2.09
C GLN A 199 -17.41 1.13 1.69
N SER A 200 -17.44 0.31 0.64
CA SER A 200 -18.67 -0.32 0.14
C SER A 200 -18.51 -1.83 -0.06
N LEU A 201 -19.51 -2.58 0.37
CA LEU A 201 -19.58 -4.02 0.07
C LEU A 201 -19.83 -4.29 -1.42
N SER A 202 -20.45 -3.35 -2.15
CA SER A 202 -20.65 -3.48 -3.60
C SER A 202 -19.33 -3.54 -4.36
N ASP A 203 -18.31 -2.82 -3.93
CA ASP A 203 -17.00 -2.84 -4.59
C ASP A 203 -16.38 -4.25 -4.57
N ILE A 204 -16.59 -4.98 -3.45
CA ILE A 204 -16.15 -6.37 -3.38
C ILE A 204 -17.09 -7.26 -4.18
N ASP A 205 -18.42 -7.10 -4.03
CA ASP A 205 -19.43 -7.95 -4.64
C ASP A 205 -19.34 -7.96 -6.18
N ASP A 206 -19.05 -6.82 -6.77
CA ASP A 206 -18.88 -6.66 -8.22
C ASP A 206 -17.52 -7.16 -8.74
N SER A 207 -16.57 -7.46 -7.84
CA SER A 207 -15.23 -7.91 -8.21
C SER A 207 -15.19 -9.38 -8.62
N PRO A 208 -14.45 -9.76 -9.69
CA PRO A 208 -14.23 -11.15 -10.07
C PRO A 208 -13.60 -12.02 -8.98
N ILE A 209 -12.95 -11.42 -7.99
CA ILE A 209 -12.31 -12.14 -6.88
C ILE A 209 -13.13 -12.14 -5.59
N ALA A 210 -14.37 -11.61 -5.61
CA ALA A 210 -15.27 -11.60 -4.45
C ALA A 210 -15.36 -12.97 -3.74
N PRO A 211 -15.54 -14.10 -4.45
CA PRO A 211 -15.58 -15.41 -3.78
C PRO A 211 -14.30 -15.72 -3.01
N ALA A 212 -13.14 -15.37 -3.57
CA ALA A 212 -11.86 -15.62 -2.92
C ALA A 212 -11.67 -14.75 -1.67
N ILE A 213 -12.08 -13.49 -1.69
CA ILE A 213 -12.05 -12.60 -0.52
C ILE A 213 -12.97 -13.13 0.57
N VAL A 214 -14.22 -13.45 0.22
CA VAL A 214 -15.21 -13.98 1.18
C VAL A 214 -14.76 -15.29 1.82
N GLU A 215 -14.12 -16.19 1.06
CA GLU A 215 -13.59 -17.46 1.56
C GLU A 215 -12.34 -17.27 2.42
N SER A 216 -11.42 -16.40 2.01
CA SER A 216 -10.13 -16.21 2.67
C SER A 216 -10.18 -15.29 3.88
N CYS A 217 -11.22 -14.46 4.01
CA CYS A 217 -11.43 -13.53 5.12
C CYS A 217 -12.54 -14.03 6.07
N PRO A 218 -12.23 -14.99 6.97
CA PRO A 218 -13.23 -15.59 7.87
C PRO A 218 -13.65 -14.68 9.01
N THR A 219 -12.90 -13.61 9.27
CA THR A 219 -13.28 -12.55 10.21
C THR A 219 -13.68 -11.32 9.44
N ARG A 220 -14.86 -10.78 9.71
CA ARG A 220 -15.43 -9.61 9.06
C ARG A 220 -15.92 -8.63 10.10
N ILE A 221 -15.60 -7.36 9.91
CA ILE A 221 -16.06 -6.27 10.76
C ILE A 221 -16.91 -5.36 9.89
N PHE A 222 -18.19 -5.23 10.24
CA PHE A 222 -19.12 -4.36 9.57
C PHE A 222 -19.33 -3.10 10.40
N LEU A 223 -19.23 -1.96 9.73
CA LEU A 223 -19.51 -0.65 10.30
C LEU A 223 -21.04 -0.39 10.27
N PRO A 224 -21.57 0.47 11.16
CA PRO A 224 -22.95 0.87 11.16
C PRO A 224 -23.38 1.42 9.80
N ASN A 225 -24.52 0.96 9.32
CA ASN A 225 -25.10 1.41 8.06
C ASN A 225 -26.64 1.37 8.16
N GLU A 226 -27.27 2.51 8.38
CA GLU A 226 -28.73 2.63 8.49
C GLU A 226 -29.47 2.13 7.23
N ARG A 227 -28.80 2.18 6.07
CA ARG A 227 -29.33 1.69 4.80
C ARG A 227 -29.22 0.18 4.61
N ALA A 228 -28.63 -0.55 5.55
CA ALA A 228 -28.46 -2.01 5.45
C ALA A 228 -29.77 -2.77 5.29
N ILE A 229 -30.90 -2.19 5.75
CA ILE A 229 -32.24 -2.75 5.63
C ILE A 229 -32.94 -2.45 4.28
N GLU A 230 -32.35 -1.62 3.41
CA GLU A 230 -32.86 -1.41 2.06
C GLU A 230 -32.73 -2.71 1.24
N PRO A 231 -33.76 -3.13 0.46
CA PRO A 231 -33.80 -4.46 -0.17
C PRO A 231 -32.53 -4.81 -1.00
N GLN A 232 -32.03 -3.84 -1.78
CA GLN A 232 -30.85 -4.04 -2.61
C GLN A 232 -29.57 -4.21 -1.77
N ILE A 233 -29.43 -3.45 -0.68
CA ILE A 233 -28.27 -3.50 0.22
C ILE A 233 -28.34 -4.75 1.09
N THR A 234 -29.52 -5.09 1.61
CA THR A 234 -29.79 -6.34 2.32
C THR A 234 -29.35 -7.56 1.51
N ALA A 235 -29.62 -7.57 0.20
CA ALA A 235 -29.22 -8.67 -0.67
C ALA A 235 -27.69 -8.86 -0.71
N ILE A 236 -26.91 -7.77 -0.69
CA ILE A 236 -25.45 -7.82 -0.63
C ILE A 236 -25.01 -8.39 0.73
N TYR A 237 -25.51 -7.87 1.85
CA TYR A 237 -25.16 -8.39 3.18
C TYR A 237 -25.44 -9.89 3.32
N ARG A 238 -26.56 -10.39 2.74
CA ARG A 238 -26.87 -11.83 2.72
C ARG A 238 -25.85 -12.63 1.92
N ARG A 239 -25.31 -12.11 0.80
CA ARG A 239 -24.22 -12.76 0.05
C ARG A 239 -22.93 -12.85 0.87
N PHE A 240 -22.71 -11.90 1.77
CA PHE A 240 -21.63 -11.96 2.76
C PHE A 240 -21.94 -12.84 3.99
N GLY A 241 -23.05 -13.56 3.98
CA GLY A 241 -23.39 -14.57 4.98
C GLY A 241 -24.06 -14.02 6.25
N LEU A 242 -24.66 -12.82 6.20
CA LEU A 242 -25.44 -12.29 7.31
C LEU A 242 -26.92 -12.68 7.18
N ASN A 243 -27.54 -12.95 8.31
CA ASN A 243 -29.00 -13.11 8.41
C ASN A 243 -29.70 -11.77 8.72
N ASP A 244 -31.03 -11.74 8.61
CA ASP A 244 -31.82 -10.51 8.76
C ASP A 244 -31.63 -9.85 10.12
N ARG A 245 -31.47 -10.65 11.20
CA ARG A 245 -31.22 -10.10 12.54
C ARG A 245 -29.90 -9.42 12.66
N GLN A 246 -28.87 -9.96 12.04
CA GLN A 246 -27.51 -9.36 12.01
C GLN A 246 -27.52 -8.06 11.22
N ILE A 247 -28.21 -8.04 10.09
CA ILE A 247 -28.39 -6.83 9.26
C ILE A 247 -29.13 -5.74 10.04
N GLU A 248 -30.18 -6.11 10.77
CA GLU A 248 -30.92 -5.18 11.63
C GLU A 248 -30.02 -4.59 12.75
N ILE A 249 -29.15 -5.40 13.34
CA ILE A 249 -28.16 -4.92 14.35
C ILE A 249 -27.23 -3.88 13.72
N ILE A 250 -26.68 -4.15 12.54
CA ILE A 250 -25.81 -3.22 11.81
C ILE A 250 -26.54 -1.92 11.48
N ALA A 251 -27.80 -2.02 11.04
CA ALA A 251 -28.61 -0.85 10.70
C ALA A 251 -28.91 0.07 11.89
N ARG A 252 -29.01 -0.50 13.11
CA ARG A 252 -29.32 0.23 14.34
C ARG A 252 -28.07 0.59 15.16
N ALA A 253 -26.89 0.13 14.78
CA ALA A 253 -25.66 0.40 15.48
C ALA A 253 -25.26 1.88 15.38
N THR A 254 -24.59 2.39 16.40
CA THR A 254 -24.19 3.80 16.48
C THR A 254 -22.90 4.04 15.67
N PRO A 255 -22.92 4.93 14.66
CA PRO A 255 -21.74 5.26 13.88
C PRO A 255 -20.57 5.75 14.75
N LYS A 256 -19.34 5.41 14.35
CA LYS A 256 -18.08 5.77 15.03
C LYS A 256 -17.91 5.17 16.44
N ARG A 257 -18.84 4.36 16.90
CA ARG A 257 -18.81 3.73 18.21
C ARG A 257 -18.91 2.22 18.12
N ASP A 258 -19.95 1.71 17.45
CA ASP A 258 -20.28 0.31 17.42
C ASP A 258 -19.69 -0.38 16.19
N TYR A 259 -19.20 -1.60 16.37
CA TYR A 259 -18.63 -2.43 15.32
C TYR A 259 -19.20 -3.83 15.41
N TYR A 260 -19.73 -4.37 14.31
CA TYR A 260 -20.26 -5.71 14.26
C TYR A 260 -19.23 -6.69 13.72
N CYS A 261 -18.68 -7.53 14.60
CA CYS A 261 -17.71 -8.54 14.22
C CYS A 261 -18.40 -9.88 13.97
N GLN A 262 -18.17 -10.47 12.81
CA GLN A 262 -18.52 -11.83 12.45
C GLN A 262 -17.24 -12.66 12.31
N SER A 263 -17.18 -13.81 12.99
CA SER A 263 -16.04 -14.71 12.90
C SER A 263 -16.45 -16.18 13.13
N ARG A 264 -15.52 -17.10 12.89
CA ARG A 264 -15.72 -18.54 13.20
C ARG A 264 -15.93 -18.81 14.69
N ARG A 265 -15.52 -17.88 15.57
CA ARG A 265 -15.68 -17.98 17.04
C ARG A 265 -17.00 -17.39 17.54
N GLY A 266 -17.83 -16.88 16.65
CA GLY A 266 -19.10 -16.23 16.95
C GLY A 266 -19.17 -14.80 16.45
N ASN A 267 -20.33 -14.20 16.71
CA ASN A 267 -20.66 -12.86 16.27
C ASN A 267 -20.90 -11.96 17.49
N ARG A 268 -20.44 -10.71 17.41
CA ARG A 268 -20.62 -9.75 18.50
C ARG A 268 -20.65 -8.32 18.00
N LEU A 269 -21.45 -7.51 18.65
CA LEU A 269 -21.31 -6.06 18.61
C LEU A 269 -20.31 -5.65 19.69
N PHE A 270 -19.38 -4.78 19.37
CA PHE A 270 -18.44 -4.23 20.34
C PHE A 270 -18.23 -2.74 20.10
N GLU A 271 -17.83 -2.04 21.13
CA GLU A 271 -17.45 -0.63 21.08
C GLU A 271 -15.93 -0.54 20.98
N LEU A 272 -15.42 0.24 20.01
CA LEU A 272 -14.01 0.54 19.88
C LEU A 272 -13.69 1.83 20.66
N GLY A 273 -13.30 1.67 21.91
CA GLY A 273 -12.87 2.77 22.78
C GLY A 273 -11.38 3.04 22.60
N LEU A 274 -11.00 3.89 21.64
CA LEU A 274 -9.63 4.39 21.56
C LEU A 274 -9.42 5.46 22.66
N GLY A 275 -8.39 5.29 23.46
CA GLY A 275 -7.97 6.32 24.41
C GLY A 275 -7.34 7.53 23.71
N PRO A 276 -7.01 8.61 24.45
CA PRO A 276 -6.50 9.85 23.85
C PRO A 276 -5.23 9.65 23.02
N ILE A 277 -4.32 8.78 23.44
CA ILE A 277 -3.10 8.45 22.68
C ILE A 277 -3.46 7.80 21.33
N GLY A 278 -4.34 6.78 21.34
CA GLY A 278 -4.77 6.11 20.10
C GLY A 278 -5.47 7.08 19.15
N LEU A 279 -6.29 7.98 19.68
CA LEU A 279 -6.96 9.00 18.86
C LEU A 279 -5.95 9.99 18.27
N ALA A 280 -4.99 10.49 19.05
CA ALA A 280 -3.96 11.40 18.55
C ALA A 280 -3.15 10.78 17.40
N LEU A 281 -2.86 9.48 17.48
CA LEU A 281 -2.08 8.78 16.45
C LEU A 281 -2.89 8.42 15.20
N CYS A 282 -4.17 8.07 15.35
CA CYS A 282 -4.99 7.53 14.25
C CYS A 282 -5.91 8.57 13.59
N ALA A 283 -6.20 9.69 14.24
CA ALA A 283 -7.13 10.70 13.73
C ALA A 283 -6.44 11.88 13.02
N ALA A 284 -5.12 11.91 12.96
CA ALA A 284 -4.34 12.96 12.30
C ALA A 284 -4.55 12.92 10.77
N SER A 285 -5.39 13.82 10.25
CA SER A 285 -5.73 13.83 8.81
C SER A 285 -5.90 15.23 8.22
N SER A 286 -5.91 16.28 9.06
CA SER A 286 -6.09 17.65 8.61
C SER A 286 -4.78 18.24 8.05
N LYS A 287 -4.89 19.29 7.25
CA LYS A 287 -3.71 20.06 6.79
C LYS A 287 -2.91 20.64 7.96
N THR A 288 -3.59 20.95 9.06
CA THR A 288 -2.95 21.45 10.30
C THR A 288 -2.12 20.35 10.94
N ASP A 289 -2.65 19.12 10.98
CA ASP A 289 -1.90 17.97 11.51
C ASP A 289 -0.65 17.68 10.67
N HIS A 290 -0.76 17.73 9.33
CA HIS A 290 0.39 17.56 8.45
C HIS A 290 1.47 18.63 8.70
N ALA A 291 1.08 19.90 8.83
CA ALA A 291 2.02 20.97 9.13
C ALA A 291 2.67 20.81 10.52
N ALA A 292 1.91 20.35 11.52
CA ALA A 292 2.45 20.05 12.84
C ALA A 292 3.44 18.89 12.82
N ILE A 293 3.15 17.83 12.05
CA ILE A 293 4.07 16.70 11.86
C ILE A 293 5.41 17.17 11.29
N GLU A 294 5.39 17.97 10.21
CA GLU A 294 6.62 18.50 9.60
C GLU A 294 7.41 19.36 10.58
N ARG A 295 6.74 20.25 11.30
CA ARG A 295 7.38 21.11 12.29
C ARG A 295 8.05 20.29 13.39
N ILE A 296 7.35 19.31 13.95
CA ILE A 296 7.86 18.46 15.03
C ILE A 296 9.05 17.63 14.55
N LEU A 297 8.99 17.08 13.33
CA LEU A 297 10.12 16.36 12.73
C LEU A 297 11.35 17.26 12.55
N ALA A 298 11.15 18.51 12.09
CA ALA A 298 12.24 19.47 11.92
C ALA A 298 12.85 19.89 13.26
N GLU A 299 12.05 20.03 14.32
CA GLU A 299 12.50 20.48 15.64
C GLU A 299 13.12 19.35 16.49
N HIS A 300 12.59 18.14 16.41
CA HIS A 300 12.91 17.05 17.33
C HIS A 300 13.46 15.78 16.65
N GLY A 301 13.43 15.75 15.33
CA GLY A 301 13.80 14.55 14.54
C GLY A 301 12.82 13.38 14.72
N PRO A 302 13.07 12.25 14.04
CA PRO A 302 12.23 11.06 14.13
C PRO A 302 12.16 10.48 15.56
N ASP A 303 13.26 10.49 16.29
CA ASP A 303 13.35 9.91 17.63
C ASP A 303 12.56 10.73 18.68
N GLY A 304 12.47 12.05 18.49
CA GLY A 304 11.69 12.95 19.36
C GLY A 304 10.24 13.12 18.92
N PHE A 305 9.84 12.59 17.78
CA PHE A 305 8.53 12.81 17.18
C PHE A 305 7.37 12.43 18.10
N LEU A 306 7.37 11.21 18.67
CA LEU A 306 6.26 10.74 19.51
C LEU A 306 6.02 11.66 20.70
N ARG A 307 7.08 12.08 21.37
CA ARG A 307 6.98 12.99 22.53
C ARG A 307 6.42 14.35 22.10
N GLY A 308 6.96 14.94 21.05
CA GLY A 308 6.48 16.21 20.49
C GLY A 308 5.02 16.16 20.04
N TRP A 309 4.62 15.05 19.40
CA TRP A 309 3.25 14.84 18.94
C TRP A 309 2.24 14.71 20.07
N LEU A 310 2.59 14.04 21.17
CA LEU A 310 1.74 13.93 22.35
C LEU A 310 1.57 15.27 23.05
N ILE A 311 2.62 16.09 23.14
CA ILE A 311 2.54 17.45 23.69
C ILE A 311 1.63 18.33 22.81
N GLU A 312 1.79 18.30 21.49
CA GLU A 312 0.96 19.03 20.53
C GLU A 312 -0.54 18.72 20.67
N ASN A 313 -0.85 17.47 21.04
CA ASN A 313 -2.24 17.01 21.25
C ASN A 313 -2.72 17.15 22.70
N GLY A 314 -1.98 17.84 23.59
CA GLY A 314 -2.39 18.07 24.97
C GLY A 314 -2.33 16.82 25.86
N ILE A 315 -1.42 15.89 25.55
CA ILE A 315 -1.28 14.61 26.28
C ILE A 315 0.09 14.57 26.99
N GLU A 316 0.40 15.65 27.70
CA GLU A 316 1.69 15.85 28.37
C GLU A 316 2.02 14.72 29.35
N TRP A 317 1.01 14.20 30.08
CA TRP A 317 1.20 13.12 31.02
C TRP A 317 1.78 11.83 30.37
N ALA A 318 1.46 11.58 29.10
CA ALA A 318 2.02 10.45 28.36
C ALA A 318 3.38 10.79 27.76
N ALA A 319 3.59 12.02 27.33
CA ALA A 319 4.88 12.52 26.85
C ALA A 319 5.97 12.42 27.95
N ASP A 320 5.61 12.66 29.21
CA ASP A 320 6.53 12.58 30.36
C ASP A 320 6.98 11.12 30.68
N LEU A 321 6.25 10.12 30.17
CA LEU A 321 6.62 8.71 30.32
C LEU A 321 7.63 8.23 29.25
N ILE A 322 7.85 9.04 28.21
CA ILE A 322 8.78 8.71 27.12
C ILE A 322 10.17 9.23 27.55
N PRO A 323 11.18 8.34 27.62
CA PRO A 323 12.53 8.76 27.92
C PRO A 323 13.01 9.79 26.89
N ASP A 324 13.65 10.84 27.37
CA ASP A 324 14.32 11.79 26.49
C ASP A 324 15.63 11.13 26.01
N LEU A 325 15.59 10.56 24.81
CA LEU A 325 16.71 9.82 24.21
C LEU A 325 17.96 10.71 24.02
N ALA A 326 17.78 12.02 23.97
CA ALA A 326 18.88 12.99 23.92
C ALA A 326 19.71 13.04 25.23
N ASN A 327 19.15 12.52 26.33
CA ASN A 327 19.81 12.50 27.66
C ASN A 327 20.29 11.12 28.10
N LEU A 328 20.17 10.10 27.25
CA LEU A 328 20.80 8.81 27.48
C LEU A 328 22.26 8.89 27.01
N GLU A 329 23.13 9.45 27.86
CA GLU A 329 24.58 9.21 27.76
C GLU A 329 24.79 7.70 27.88
N PHE A 330 25.26 7.09 26.79
CA PHE A 330 25.75 5.72 26.82
C PHE A 330 26.97 5.68 27.75
N SER A 331 26.76 5.33 29.02
CA SER A 331 27.80 5.02 29.98
C SER A 331 28.33 3.61 29.79
#